data_81252e2141856bc083e6178c4b5b1921
#
_entry.id   81252e2141856bc083e6178c4b5b1921
#
_cell.length_a   1.000
_cell.length_b   1.000
_cell.length_c   1.000
_cell.angle_alpha   90.00
_cell.angle_beta   90.00
_cell.angle_gamma   90.00
#
_symmetry.space_group_name_H-M   'P 1'
#
loop_
_entity.id
_entity.type
_entity.pdbx_description
1 polymer ?
#
loop_
_entity_poly.entity_id
_entity_poly.type
_entity_poly.pdbx_seq_one_letter_code
_entity_poly.pdbx_strand_id
1 'polypeptide(L)'
;KFPGKLYAVNPKETEVQGIPCFPDITSLPNTELAILAVPAAACPSIVEELASTRNTKAFIIISAGFGEETHEGFLLEQEILKTVNKYEASLIGPNCIGLMNRHHRSVFTLPIPELDSRGVDLISSSGATAVYIMESAIGKGLRFNSVWSVGNAPQIGVEDVLEYLDRTYIPGESTPIKILYIENIKDPDRMLLHASSLIQKGCKIAAIKSGSSESGSRAASSHTGAMASSDLAVEALFRKAGIVRCFSREELTTVACVFNLKEIKGRNFAIVTHAGGPAVMLTDALSKGGMHVPELSGEAAQKLKEELYPGASVGNPIDILATGTPEHLEKAIDFCENTPEIDAIAVIFGSPGLVKVYDAYDVLHRKMEECSKPIFPVLPSVVTAGKEVEYFLNKGHVNFSDEVALATAVARVFNASKPTNGGIELYGVNVPEIRRIIDDIGENGYLPHNHVQSLFSAAGIPIVPEIVSSSKEELLKKAIEECKAAR
;
A
#
# COMPACT_ATOMS: atom_id res chain seq x y z
N LYS A 1 0.00 16.53 -23.06
CA LYS A 1 -1.27 16.50 -23.82
C LYS A 1 -1.57 15.07 -24.20
N PHE A 2 -2.86 14.67 -24.17
CA PHE A 2 -3.30 13.35 -24.63
C PHE A 2 -3.03 13.23 -26.13
N PRO A 3 -2.37 12.17 -26.61
CA PRO A 3 -1.98 12.06 -28.02
C PRO A 3 -3.11 11.60 -28.94
N GLY A 4 -4.21 11.07 -28.37
CA GLY A 4 -5.37 10.59 -29.12
C GLY A 4 -6.39 11.68 -29.43
N LYS A 5 -7.46 11.29 -30.12
CA LYS A 5 -8.61 12.15 -30.35
C LYS A 5 -9.42 12.30 -29.08
N LEU A 6 -9.77 13.53 -28.72
CA LEU A 6 -10.58 13.87 -27.57
C LEU A 6 -11.88 14.53 -28.04
N TYR A 7 -13.00 14.06 -27.50
CA TYR A 7 -14.33 14.58 -27.76
C TYR A 7 -14.96 15.00 -26.43
N ALA A 8 -15.66 16.11 -26.43
CA ALA A 8 -16.46 16.54 -25.30
C ALA A 8 -17.96 16.42 -25.63
N VAL A 9 -18.79 16.10 -24.64
CA VAL A 9 -20.24 16.12 -24.76
C VAL A 9 -20.79 17.09 -23.72
N ASN A 10 -21.46 18.13 -24.18
CA ASN A 10 -22.15 19.08 -23.32
C ASN A 10 -23.34 19.70 -24.10
N PRO A 11 -24.58 19.57 -23.63
CA PRO A 11 -25.75 20.09 -24.34
C PRO A 11 -25.83 21.62 -24.41
N LYS A 12 -24.98 22.35 -23.63
CA LYS A 12 -25.02 23.81 -23.53
C LYS A 12 -23.82 24.48 -24.18
N GLU A 13 -22.72 23.77 -24.39
CA GLU A 13 -21.46 24.31 -24.86
C GLU A 13 -21.17 23.80 -26.28
N THR A 14 -20.56 24.63 -27.10
CA THR A 14 -20.08 24.25 -28.43
C THR A 14 -18.60 23.90 -28.42
N GLU A 15 -17.87 24.34 -27.40
CA GLU A 15 -16.46 24.09 -27.21
C GLU A 15 -16.10 24.13 -25.73
N VAL A 16 -15.20 23.24 -25.27
CA VAL A 16 -14.61 23.24 -23.94
C VAL A 16 -13.09 23.15 -24.07
N GLN A 17 -12.37 24.16 -23.58
CA GLN A 17 -10.89 24.24 -23.61
C GLN A 17 -10.26 23.95 -24.97
N GLY A 18 -10.86 24.48 -26.06
CA GLY A 18 -10.40 24.27 -27.41
C GLY A 18 -10.81 22.93 -28.05
N ILE A 19 -11.68 22.16 -27.37
CA ILE A 19 -12.19 20.88 -27.87
C ILE A 19 -13.64 21.06 -28.28
N PRO A 20 -14.01 20.75 -29.55
CA PRO A 20 -15.40 20.78 -30.00
C PRO A 20 -16.30 19.88 -29.16
N CYS A 21 -17.46 20.43 -28.76
CA CYS A 21 -18.48 19.69 -28.02
C CYS A 21 -19.55 19.16 -28.95
N PHE A 22 -19.95 17.91 -28.70
CA PHE A 22 -21.15 17.31 -29.24
C PHE A 22 -22.34 17.62 -28.33
N PRO A 23 -23.53 17.89 -28.88
CA PRO A 23 -24.70 18.21 -28.06
C PRO A 23 -25.22 16.99 -27.29
N ASP A 24 -24.99 15.80 -27.80
CA ASP A 24 -25.44 14.54 -27.24
C ASP A 24 -24.51 13.37 -27.63
N ILE A 25 -24.75 12.21 -27.03
CA ILE A 25 -23.97 11.00 -27.24
C ILE A 25 -24.23 10.40 -28.63
N THR A 26 -25.43 10.59 -29.17
CA THR A 26 -25.84 10.01 -30.46
C THR A 26 -25.05 10.58 -31.62
N SER A 27 -24.52 11.79 -31.44
CA SER A 27 -23.71 12.49 -32.43
C SER A 27 -22.21 12.12 -32.37
N LEU A 28 -21.77 11.37 -31.33
CA LEU A 28 -20.36 10.98 -31.16
C LEU A 28 -19.91 9.95 -32.20
N PRO A 29 -18.66 10.00 -32.66
CA PRO A 29 -18.03 8.88 -33.33
C PRO A 29 -17.79 7.71 -32.35
N ASN A 30 -17.34 6.57 -32.85
CA ASN A 30 -16.88 5.46 -32.00
C ASN A 30 -15.76 5.94 -31.08
N THR A 31 -15.83 5.55 -29.81
CA THR A 31 -14.88 5.93 -28.76
C THR A 31 -14.45 4.70 -27.97
N GLU A 32 -13.17 4.59 -27.69
CA GLU A 32 -12.61 3.45 -26.93
C GLU A 32 -12.81 3.61 -25.43
N LEU A 33 -12.72 4.84 -24.92
CA LEU A 33 -12.83 5.20 -23.51
C LEU A 33 -13.82 6.35 -23.33
N ALA A 34 -14.69 6.22 -22.34
CA ALA A 34 -15.56 7.30 -21.86
C ALA A 34 -15.26 7.64 -20.41
N ILE A 35 -15.16 8.95 -20.10
CA ILE A 35 -15.00 9.48 -18.76
C ILE A 35 -16.28 10.23 -18.42
N LEU A 36 -17.01 9.77 -17.40
CA LEU A 36 -18.29 10.32 -17.00
C LEU A 36 -18.14 11.20 -15.75
N ALA A 37 -18.59 12.45 -15.90
CA ALA A 37 -18.70 13.45 -14.84
C ALA A 37 -20.12 14.05 -14.83
N VAL A 38 -21.12 13.20 -14.78
CA VAL A 38 -22.56 13.53 -14.85
C VAL A 38 -23.27 12.99 -13.61
N PRO A 39 -24.49 13.46 -13.28
CA PRO A 39 -25.23 12.92 -12.15
C PRO A 39 -25.39 11.39 -12.22
N ALA A 40 -25.30 10.71 -11.08
CA ALA A 40 -25.31 9.24 -10.97
C ALA A 40 -26.50 8.60 -11.71
N ALA A 41 -27.69 9.18 -11.58
CA ALA A 41 -28.90 8.69 -12.24
C ALA A 41 -28.84 8.66 -13.78
N ALA A 42 -27.97 9.46 -14.40
CA ALA A 42 -27.78 9.49 -15.85
C ALA A 42 -26.75 8.46 -16.34
N CYS A 43 -25.88 7.96 -15.46
CA CYS A 43 -24.77 7.10 -15.85
C CYS A 43 -25.21 5.78 -16.50
N PRO A 44 -26.23 5.02 -15.99
CA PRO A 44 -26.59 3.73 -16.57
C PRO A 44 -26.99 3.84 -18.04
N SER A 45 -27.86 4.79 -18.39
CA SER A 45 -28.32 4.99 -19.77
C SER A 45 -27.18 5.42 -20.71
N ILE A 46 -26.29 6.27 -20.22
CA ILE A 46 -25.10 6.72 -20.97
C ILE A 46 -24.13 5.56 -21.24
N VAL A 47 -23.89 4.72 -20.23
CA VAL A 47 -23.01 3.54 -20.36
C VAL A 47 -23.59 2.54 -21.35
N GLU A 48 -24.90 2.22 -21.25
CA GLU A 48 -25.59 1.32 -22.19
C GLU A 48 -25.54 1.85 -23.63
N GLU A 49 -25.80 3.13 -23.84
CA GLU A 49 -25.77 3.73 -25.17
C GLU A 49 -24.36 3.73 -25.76
N LEU A 50 -23.35 4.16 -25.01
CA LEU A 50 -21.97 4.19 -25.48
C LEU A 50 -21.42 2.78 -25.77
N ALA A 51 -21.71 1.82 -24.90
CA ALA A 51 -21.28 0.44 -25.08
C ALA A 51 -21.95 -0.21 -26.31
N SER A 52 -23.27 -0.01 -26.48
CA SER A 52 -24.04 -0.65 -27.52
C SER A 52 -23.88 0.00 -28.90
N THR A 53 -23.79 1.35 -28.96
CA THR A 53 -23.84 2.10 -30.24
C THR A 53 -22.50 2.69 -30.68
N ARG A 54 -21.55 2.93 -29.73
CA ARG A 54 -20.25 3.58 -29.99
C ARG A 54 -19.07 2.64 -29.79
N ASN A 55 -19.32 1.38 -29.48
CA ASN A 55 -18.28 0.35 -29.23
C ASN A 55 -17.30 0.74 -28.11
N THR A 56 -17.76 1.49 -27.12
CA THR A 56 -16.93 1.91 -25.97
C THR A 56 -16.66 0.69 -25.09
N LYS A 57 -15.37 0.43 -24.82
CA LYS A 57 -14.91 -0.74 -24.06
C LYS A 57 -14.28 -0.40 -22.73
N ALA A 58 -14.13 0.89 -22.42
CA ALA A 58 -13.58 1.33 -21.12
C ALA A 58 -14.37 2.53 -20.60
N PHE A 59 -14.65 2.50 -19.30
CA PHE A 59 -15.38 3.55 -18.60
C PHE A 59 -14.66 3.96 -17.34
N ILE A 60 -14.57 5.28 -17.09
CA ILE A 60 -14.15 5.86 -15.83
C ILE A 60 -15.30 6.74 -15.34
N ILE A 61 -15.90 6.43 -14.19
CA ILE A 61 -16.99 7.21 -13.63
C ILE A 61 -16.48 7.96 -12.40
N ILE A 62 -16.37 9.28 -12.52
CA ILE A 62 -15.86 10.15 -11.45
C ILE A 62 -16.97 10.47 -10.45
N SER A 63 -18.20 10.59 -10.91
CA SER A 63 -19.36 11.01 -10.13
C SER A 63 -19.57 10.14 -8.90
N ALA A 64 -19.99 10.77 -7.80
CA ALA A 64 -20.53 10.17 -6.58
C ALA A 64 -22.07 10.08 -6.67
N GLY A 65 -22.74 9.56 -5.62
CA GLY A 65 -24.18 9.37 -5.55
C GLY A 65 -24.61 7.96 -5.90
N PHE A 66 -23.74 6.99 -5.66
CA PHE A 66 -23.99 5.57 -5.91
C PHE A 66 -24.14 4.78 -4.60
N GLY A 67 -23.63 3.56 -4.54
CA GLY A 67 -23.78 2.67 -3.38
C GLY A 67 -23.15 3.18 -2.08
N GLU A 68 -22.23 4.14 -2.15
CA GLU A 68 -21.67 4.82 -0.99
C GLU A 68 -22.65 5.78 -0.31
N GLU A 69 -23.70 6.25 -1.01
CA GLU A 69 -24.66 7.18 -0.46
C GLU A 69 -26.01 6.52 -0.13
N THR A 70 -26.55 5.76 -1.07
CA THR A 70 -27.93 5.23 -0.95
C THR A 70 -28.09 3.83 -1.54
N HIS A 71 -29.17 3.14 -1.14
CA HIS A 71 -29.52 1.85 -1.76
C HIS A 71 -29.93 2.02 -3.23
N GLU A 72 -30.60 3.11 -3.59
CA GLU A 72 -30.92 3.45 -4.97
C GLU A 72 -29.65 3.63 -5.80
N GLY A 73 -28.63 4.29 -5.23
CA GLY A 73 -27.31 4.42 -5.84
C GLY A 73 -26.62 3.08 -6.06
N PHE A 74 -26.76 2.14 -5.12
CA PHE A 74 -26.27 0.78 -5.30
C PHE A 74 -26.96 0.07 -6.48
N LEU A 75 -28.27 0.25 -6.66
CA LEU A 75 -28.98 -0.33 -7.81
C LEU A 75 -28.47 0.23 -9.14
N LEU A 76 -28.16 1.54 -9.20
CA LEU A 76 -27.51 2.14 -10.38
C LEU A 76 -26.13 1.51 -10.69
N GLU A 77 -25.33 1.24 -9.66
CA GLU A 77 -24.06 0.50 -9.83
C GLU A 77 -24.28 -0.89 -10.42
N GLN A 78 -25.28 -1.64 -9.93
CA GLN A 78 -25.58 -2.97 -10.42
C GLN A 78 -26.05 -2.95 -11.88
N GLU A 79 -26.82 -1.94 -12.29
CA GLU A 79 -27.23 -1.75 -13.68
C GLU A 79 -26.02 -1.48 -14.59
N ILE A 80 -25.12 -0.58 -14.18
CA ILE A 80 -23.89 -0.30 -14.90
C ILE A 80 -23.02 -1.56 -14.99
N LEU A 81 -22.83 -2.29 -13.87
CA LEU A 81 -22.05 -3.52 -13.83
C LEU A 81 -22.58 -4.56 -14.80
N LYS A 82 -23.91 -4.76 -14.84
CA LYS A 82 -24.58 -5.67 -15.80
C LYS A 82 -24.29 -5.25 -17.25
N THR A 83 -24.34 -3.96 -17.53
CA THR A 83 -24.09 -3.42 -18.87
C THR A 83 -22.63 -3.62 -19.29
N VAL A 84 -21.66 -3.24 -18.46
CA VAL A 84 -20.25 -3.38 -18.82
C VAL A 84 -19.86 -4.84 -19.01
N ASN A 85 -20.40 -5.76 -18.19
CA ASN A 85 -20.17 -7.19 -18.37
C ASN A 85 -20.83 -7.74 -19.65
N LYS A 86 -22.05 -7.31 -19.98
CA LYS A 86 -22.75 -7.69 -21.22
C LYS A 86 -21.96 -7.34 -22.48
N TYR A 87 -21.32 -6.18 -22.49
CA TYR A 87 -20.54 -5.68 -23.63
C TYR A 87 -19.03 -5.93 -23.53
N GLU A 88 -18.59 -6.73 -22.56
CA GLU A 88 -17.16 -7.02 -22.29
C GLU A 88 -16.33 -5.74 -22.19
N ALA A 89 -16.86 -4.76 -21.45
CA ALA A 89 -16.21 -3.50 -21.17
C ALA A 89 -15.61 -3.47 -19.77
N SER A 90 -14.66 -2.58 -19.54
CA SER A 90 -13.99 -2.37 -18.25
C SER A 90 -14.49 -1.09 -17.58
N LEU A 91 -14.66 -1.13 -16.25
CA LEU A 91 -15.14 -0.02 -15.43
C LEU A 91 -14.19 0.27 -14.26
N ILE A 92 -13.73 1.52 -14.17
CA ILE A 92 -13.09 2.10 -12.98
C ILE A 92 -14.04 3.14 -12.37
N GLY A 93 -14.14 3.15 -11.05
CA GLY A 93 -15.15 3.91 -10.32
C GLY A 93 -16.43 3.08 -10.12
N PRO A 94 -17.58 3.72 -9.87
CA PRO A 94 -17.79 5.16 -9.69
C PRO A 94 -17.11 5.74 -8.45
N ASN A 95 -17.30 7.06 -8.20
CA ASN A 95 -16.77 7.76 -7.05
C ASN A 95 -15.23 7.66 -6.96
N CYS A 96 -14.53 8.01 -8.04
CA CYS A 96 -13.08 7.96 -8.14
C CYS A 96 -12.48 9.26 -8.68
N ILE A 97 -11.17 9.42 -8.57
CA ILE A 97 -10.44 10.54 -9.20
C ILE A 97 -9.79 10.15 -10.53
N GLY A 98 -10.06 8.95 -11.03
CA GLY A 98 -9.50 8.46 -12.28
C GLY A 98 -8.21 7.66 -12.12
N LEU A 99 -7.49 7.49 -13.21
CA LEU A 99 -6.23 6.75 -13.23
C LEU A 99 -5.15 7.49 -14.03
N MET A 100 -3.90 7.27 -13.65
CA MET A 100 -2.75 7.79 -14.36
C MET A 100 -1.64 6.74 -14.43
N ASN A 101 -1.12 6.51 -15.62
CA ASN A 101 0.06 5.70 -15.88
C ASN A 101 0.78 6.21 -17.15
N ARG A 102 1.83 5.53 -17.60
CA ARG A 102 2.60 5.92 -18.81
C ARG A 102 1.75 5.99 -20.11
N HIS A 103 0.65 5.24 -20.16
CA HIS A 103 -0.21 5.17 -21.36
C HIS A 103 -1.42 6.09 -21.28
N HIS A 104 -1.91 6.36 -20.08
CA HIS A 104 -3.12 7.12 -19.84
C HIS A 104 -2.94 8.10 -18.67
N ARG A 105 -3.35 9.36 -18.82
CA ARG A 105 -3.17 10.43 -17.83
C ARG A 105 -4.48 11.18 -17.63
N SER A 106 -5.40 10.59 -16.88
CA SER A 106 -6.67 11.21 -16.52
C SER A 106 -6.95 11.07 -15.02
N VAL A 107 -6.16 11.79 -14.22
CA VAL A 107 -6.46 12.03 -12.81
C VAL A 107 -7.07 13.41 -12.68
N PHE A 108 -8.25 13.49 -12.05
CA PHE A 108 -9.05 14.72 -11.94
C PHE A 108 -8.93 15.30 -10.53
N THR A 109 -7.73 15.74 -10.20
CA THR A 109 -7.40 16.33 -8.90
C THR A 109 -6.09 17.11 -8.97
N LEU A 110 -5.74 17.77 -7.86
CA LEU A 110 -4.42 18.35 -7.58
C LEU A 110 -3.90 17.73 -6.27
N PRO A 111 -2.57 17.53 -6.11
CA PRO A 111 -1.55 17.73 -7.13
C PRO A 111 -1.63 16.66 -8.23
N ILE A 112 -1.18 17.00 -9.44
CA ILE A 112 -0.94 16.02 -10.51
C ILE A 112 0.54 15.63 -10.43
N PRO A 113 0.89 14.40 -10.02
CA PRO A 113 2.28 14.00 -9.91
C PRO A 113 2.93 13.85 -11.29
N GLU A 114 4.19 14.21 -11.40
CA GLU A 114 5.00 13.81 -12.54
C GLU A 114 5.28 12.30 -12.48
N LEU A 115 5.09 11.64 -13.64
CA LEU A 115 5.34 10.22 -13.75
C LEU A 115 6.83 9.94 -13.95
N ASP A 116 7.34 9.00 -13.15
CA ASP A 116 8.70 8.46 -13.25
C ASP A 116 8.62 6.93 -13.23
N SER A 117 9.26 6.28 -14.18
CA SER A 117 9.25 4.80 -14.28
C SER A 117 9.85 4.11 -13.04
N ARG A 118 10.65 4.82 -12.25
CA ARG A 118 11.22 4.34 -10.97
C ARG A 118 10.37 4.72 -9.76
N GLY A 119 9.27 5.47 -9.98
CA GLY A 119 8.34 5.87 -8.94
C GLY A 119 7.52 4.71 -8.39
N VAL A 120 6.60 5.02 -7.49
CA VAL A 120 5.73 4.02 -6.86
C VAL A 120 4.42 3.85 -7.65
N ASP A 121 3.80 2.66 -7.60
CA ASP A 121 2.42 2.47 -8.00
C ASP A 121 1.52 2.69 -6.78
N LEU A 122 0.60 3.64 -6.85
CA LEU A 122 -0.44 3.90 -5.85
C LEU A 122 -1.76 3.30 -6.31
N ILE A 123 -2.36 2.45 -5.48
CA ILE A 123 -3.70 1.92 -5.69
C ILE A 123 -4.57 2.31 -4.49
N SER A 124 -5.68 2.98 -4.72
CA SER A 124 -6.51 3.52 -3.65
C SER A 124 -8.00 3.30 -3.90
N SER A 125 -8.71 2.77 -2.89
CA SER A 125 -10.17 2.71 -2.87
C SER A 125 -10.82 4.09 -2.68
N SER A 126 -10.09 5.07 -2.13
CA SER A 126 -10.60 6.42 -1.85
C SER A 126 -9.85 7.47 -2.67
N GLY A 127 -10.60 8.28 -3.43
CA GLY A 127 -10.04 9.40 -4.20
C GLY A 127 -9.39 10.46 -3.31
N ALA A 128 -10.07 10.91 -2.26
CA ALA A 128 -9.53 11.91 -1.33
C ALA A 128 -8.27 11.42 -0.59
N THR A 129 -8.28 10.16 -0.15
CA THR A 129 -7.11 9.57 0.51
C THR A 129 -5.93 9.42 -0.45
N ALA A 130 -6.18 9.09 -1.72
CA ALA A 130 -5.15 9.06 -2.75
C ALA A 130 -4.46 10.42 -2.90
N VAL A 131 -5.23 11.52 -2.93
CA VAL A 131 -4.70 12.90 -2.98
C VAL A 131 -3.76 13.17 -1.81
N TYR A 132 -4.22 12.88 -0.58
CA TYR A 132 -3.41 13.14 0.61
C TYR A 132 -2.18 12.21 0.74
N ILE A 133 -2.24 11.01 0.18
CA ILE A 133 -1.05 10.14 0.05
C ILE A 133 -0.06 10.74 -0.95
N MET A 134 -0.55 11.23 -2.10
CA MET A 134 0.30 11.89 -3.10
C MET A 134 0.99 13.13 -2.54
N GLU A 135 0.26 14.01 -1.82
CA GLU A 135 0.85 15.19 -1.17
C GLU A 135 1.95 14.81 -0.18
N SER A 136 1.68 13.86 0.72
CA SER A 136 2.67 13.39 1.69
C SER A 136 3.88 12.75 1.01
N ALA A 137 3.67 11.96 -0.03
CA ALA A 137 4.73 11.27 -0.78
C ALA A 137 5.62 12.25 -1.55
N ILE A 138 5.02 13.20 -2.28
CA ILE A 138 5.76 14.23 -3.05
C ILE A 138 6.62 15.08 -2.11
N GLY A 139 6.06 15.47 -0.95
CA GLY A 139 6.79 16.22 0.07
C GLY A 139 8.02 15.49 0.62
N LYS A 140 8.08 14.17 0.50
CA LYS A 140 9.22 13.32 0.87
C LYS A 140 10.16 12.97 -0.31
N GLY A 141 9.88 13.46 -1.52
CA GLY A 141 10.66 13.15 -2.72
C GLY A 141 10.26 11.86 -3.44
N LEU A 142 9.20 11.16 -3.00
CA LEU A 142 8.68 10.02 -3.74
C LEU A 142 8.03 10.47 -5.06
N ARG A 143 8.28 9.72 -6.13
CA ARG A 143 7.68 9.90 -7.44
C ARG A 143 6.71 8.77 -7.72
N PHE A 144 5.83 8.95 -8.71
CA PHE A 144 4.81 7.97 -9.05
C PHE A 144 5.06 7.38 -10.44
N ASN A 145 4.94 6.06 -10.57
CA ASN A 145 4.86 5.38 -11.86
C ASN A 145 3.40 5.32 -12.34
N SER A 146 2.49 5.02 -11.42
CA SER A 146 1.05 5.03 -11.69
C SER A 146 0.23 5.39 -10.46
N VAL A 147 -0.98 5.89 -10.71
CA VAL A 147 -2.01 6.17 -9.69
C VAL A 147 -3.32 5.55 -10.16
N TRP A 148 -3.90 4.69 -9.35
CA TRP A 148 -5.15 3.99 -9.62
C TRP A 148 -6.15 4.30 -8.52
N SER A 149 -7.16 5.13 -8.82
CA SER A 149 -8.27 5.37 -7.90
C SER A 149 -9.44 4.52 -8.36
N VAL A 150 -9.74 3.45 -7.62
CA VAL A 150 -10.76 2.48 -8.01
C VAL A 150 -12.17 2.84 -7.53
N GLY A 151 -12.31 3.76 -6.57
CA GLY A 151 -13.61 4.19 -6.03
C GLY A 151 -14.39 3.05 -5.39
N ASN A 152 -15.70 3.01 -5.62
CA ASN A 152 -16.60 1.95 -5.12
C ASN A 152 -16.27 0.56 -5.70
N ALA A 153 -15.66 0.53 -6.88
CA ALA A 153 -15.10 -0.67 -7.51
C ALA A 153 -16.09 -1.84 -7.70
N PRO A 154 -17.27 -1.66 -8.28
CA PRO A 154 -18.20 -2.78 -8.52
C PRO A 154 -17.60 -3.85 -9.44
N GLN A 155 -16.71 -3.48 -10.37
CA GLN A 155 -16.02 -4.41 -11.27
C GLN A 155 -14.51 -4.49 -10.98
N ILE A 156 -13.77 -3.40 -11.17
CA ILE A 156 -12.31 -3.38 -11.00
C ILE A 156 -11.97 -2.80 -9.63
N GLY A 157 -11.45 -3.64 -8.74
CA GLY A 157 -10.98 -3.30 -7.40
C GLY A 157 -9.47 -3.29 -7.26
N VAL A 158 -8.99 -3.22 -6.02
CA VAL A 158 -7.56 -3.24 -5.69
C VAL A 158 -6.91 -4.55 -6.14
N GLU A 159 -7.61 -5.67 -5.96
CA GLU A 159 -7.16 -7.02 -6.31
C GLU A 159 -6.97 -7.17 -7.82
N ASP A 160 -7.87 -6.59 -8.61
CA ASP A 160 -7.80 -6.63 -10.08
C ASP A 160 -6.62 -5.81 -10.60
N VAL A 161 -6.35 -4.64 -9.99
CA VAL A 161 -5.18 -3.84 -10.32
C VAL A 161 -3.88 -4.55 -9.93
N LEU A 162 -3.85 -5.23 -8.76
CA LEU A 162 -2.70 -6.05 -8.37
C LEU A 162 -2.47 -7.20 -9.35
N GLU A 163 -3.53 -7.89 -9.78
CA GLU A 163 -3.43 -8.92 -10.82
C GLU A 163 -2.88 -8.36 -12.12
N TYR A 164 -3.39 -7.22 -12.58
CA TYR A 164 -2.88 -6.55 -13.79
C TYR A 164 -1.38 -6.23 -13.66
N LEU A 165 -0.96 -5.63 -12.53
CA LEU A 165 0.44 -5.30 -12.28
C LEU A 165 1.32 -6.56 -12.17
N ASP A 166 0.80 -7.66 -11.60
CA ASP A 166 1.52 -8.93 -11.49
C ASP A 166 1.72 -9.61 -12.85
N ARG A 167 0.66 -9.65 -13.67
CA ARG A 167 0.71 -10.24 -15.02
C ARG A 167 1.58 -9.46 -16.01
N THR A 168 1.65 -8.15 -15.82
CA THR A 168 2.42 -7.25 -16.70
C THR A 168 3.80 -6.89 -16.14
N TYR A 169 4.20 -7.48 -15.01
CA TYR A 169 5.47 -7.19 -14.36
C TYR A 169 6.65 -7.70 -15.16
N ILE A 170 7.56 -6.80 -15.54
CA ILE A 170 8.82 -7.11 -16.22
C ILE A 170 9.97 -6.71 -15.28
N PRO A 171 10.80 -7.68 -14.81
CA PRO A 171 11.95 -7.39 -13.97
C PRO A 171 12.90 -6.36 -14.61
N GLY A 172 13.28 -5.34 -13.84
CA GLY A 172 14.16 -4.26 -14.31
C GLY A 172 13.49 -3.14 -15.09
N GLU A 173 12.25 -3.33 -15.56
CA GLU A 173 11.47 -2.30 -16.27
C GLU A 173 10.30 -1.78 -15.43
N SER A 174 9.57 -2.69 -14.80
CA SER A 174 8.44 -2.32 -13.91
C SER A 174 8.94 -1.86 -12.56
N THR A 175 8.31 -0.82 -11.99
CA THR A 175 8.66 -0.37 -10.64
C THR A 175 8.41 -1.47 -9.60
N PRO A 176 9.33 -1.68 -8.66
CA PRO A 176 9.16 -2.71 -7.63
C PRO A 176 8.28 -2.25 -6.44
N ILE A 177 7.90 -0.98 -6.34
CA ILE A 177 7.23 -0.45 -5.14
C ILE A 177 5.75 -0.24 -5.39
N LYS A 178 4.89 -0.86 -4.55
CA LYS A 178 3.44 -0.71 -4.56
C LYS A 178 2.96 -0.20 -3.21
N ILE A 179 2.11 0.82 -3.19
CA ILE A 179 1.46 1.33 -1.98
C ILE A 179 -0.05 1.30 -2.15
N LEU A 180 -0.74 0.77 -1.15
CA LEU A 180 -2.17 0.47 -1.22
C LEU A 180 -2.93 1.20 -0.12
N TYR A 181 -4.08 1.77 -0.47
CA TYR A 181 -5.11 2.16 0.48
C TYR A 181 -6.39 1.39 0.19
N ILE A 182 -6.84 0.59 1.14
CA ILE A 182 -7.88 -0.40 0.97
C ILE A 182 -9.00 -0.15 1.98
N GLU A 183 -10.23 -0.03 1.49
CA GLU A 183 -11.43 0.06 2.34
C GLU A 183 -12.13 -1.29 2.48
N ASN A 184 -12.15 -2.09 1.42
CA ASN A 184 -12.71 -3.43 1.42
C ASN A 184 -11.84 -4.38 0.59
N ILE A 185 -11.77 -5.64 0.99
CA ILE A 185 -11.13 -6.73 0.24
C ILE A 185 -12.25 -7.68 -0.18
N LYS A 186 -12.58 -7.69 -1.48
CA LYS A 186 -13.67 -8.50 -2.03
C LYS A 186 -13.22 -9.92 -2.32
N ASP A 187 -12.00 -10.08 -2.80
CA ASP A 187 -11.40 -11.37 -3.14
C ASP A 187 -10.04 -11.52 -2.42
N PRO A 188 -10.04 -12.02 -1.17
CA PRO A 188 -8.82 -12.20 -0.40
C PRO A 188 -7.86 -13.23 -1.00
N ASP A 189 -8.36 -14.26 -1.69
CA ASP A 189 -7.53 -15.28 -2.33
C ASP A 189 -6.77 -14.69 -3.51
N ARG A 190 -7.44 -13.89 -4.33
CA ARG A 190 -6.83 -13.17 -5.45
C ARG A 190 -5.79 -12.16 -4.97
N MET A 191 -6.11 -11.39 -3.92
CA MET A 191 -5.15 -10.47 -3.29
C MET A 191 -3.92 -11.21 -2.80
N LEU A 192 -4.10 -12.32 -2.07
CA LEU A 192 -3.01 -13.15 -1.57
C LEU A 192 -2.13 -13.66 -2.70
N LEU A 193 -2.74 -14.21 -3.75
CA LEU A 193 -2.04 -14.78 -4.91
C LEU A 193 -1.14 -13.75 -5.58
N HIS A 194 -1.72 -12.61 -5.99
CA HIS A 194 -1.00 -11.63 -6.79
C HIS A 194 -0.03 -10.76 -5.98
N ALA A 195 -0.36 -10.44 -4.72
CA ALA A 195 0.59 -9.76 -3.85
C ALA A 195 1.79 -10.64 -3.52
N SER A 196 1.58 -11.91 -3.19
CA SER A 196 2.67 -12.87 -2.94
C SER A 196 3.55 -13.07 -4.17
N SER A 197 2.93 -13.21 -5.36
CA SER A 197 3.64 -13.34 -6.64
C SER A 197 4.53 -12.12 -6.93
N LEU A 198 4.00 -10.91 -6.77
CA LEU A 198 4.76 -9.67 -6.94
C LEU A 198 5.95 -9.58 -5.98
N ILE A 199 5.73 -9.93 -4.70
CA ILE A 199 6.80 -9.89 -3.69
C ILE A 199 7.89 -10.92 -3.98
N GLN A 200 7.52 -12.12 -4.45
CA GLN A 200 8.48 -13.14 -4.91
C GLN A 200 9.28 -12.69 -6.14
N LYS A 201 8.69 -11.86 -6.99
CA LYS A 201 9.38 -11.22 -8.14
C LYS A 201 10.28 -10.05 -7.72
N GLY A 202 10.38 -9.74 -6.41
CA GLY A 202 11.21 -8.67 -5.85
C GLY A 202 10.49 -7.36 -5.60
N CYS A 203 9.15 -7.32 -5.75
CA CYS A 203 8.39 -6.15 -5.38
C CYS A 203 8.29 -5.99 -3.85
N LYS A 204 8.07 -4.75 -3.42
CA LYS A 204 7.81 -4.36 -2.04
C LYS A 204 6.43 -3.73 -1.98
N ILE A 205 5.56 -4.25 -1.11
CA ILE A 205 4.17 -3.80 -1.01
C ILE A 205 3.90 -3.31 0.41
N ALA A 206 3.40 -2.09 0.54
CA ALA A 206 2.89 -1.57 1.80
C ALA A 206 1.41 -1.20 1.67
N ALA A 207 0.62 -1.41 2.72
CA ALA A 207 -0.80 -1.18 2.66
C ALA A 207 -1.39 -0.62 3.95
N ILE A 208 -2.36 0.27 3.80
CA ILE A 208 -3.31 0.64 4.83
C ILE A 208 -4.63 -0.08 4.53
N LYS A 209 -5.22 -0.75 5.52
CA LYS A 209 -6.62 -1.17 5.51
C LYS A 209 -7.39 -0.31 6.51
N SER A 210 -8.33 0.48 6.04
CA SER A 210 -9.18 1.30 6.90
C SER A 210 -10.19 0.46 7.68
N GLY A 211 -10.71 0.98 8.80
CA GLY A 211 -11.69 0.25 9.61
C GLY A 211 -11.09 -0.90 10.43
N SER A 212 -9.90 -0.68 11.01
CA SER A 212 -9.18 -1.68 11.81
C SER A 212 -9.71 -1.84 13.25
N SER A 213 -10.44 -0.88 13.78
CA SER A 213 -11.11 -0.95 15.08
C SER A 213 -12.62 -1.13 14.90
N GLU A 214 -13.32 -1.56 15.96
CA GLU A 214 -14.78 -1.69 15.92
C GLU A 214 -15.48 -0.38 15.54
N SER A 215 -15.03 0.74 16.11
CA SER A 215 -15.56 2.07 15.76
C SER A 215 -15.19 2.49 14.33
N GLY A 216 -13.96 2.22 13.92
CA GLY A 216 -13.51 2.47 12.55
C GLY A 216 -14.24 1.59 11.53
N SER A 217 -14.53 0.33 11.87
CA SER A 217 -15.33 -0.59 11.07
C SER A 217 -16.75 -0.08 10.86
N ARG A 218 -17.43 0.40 11.94
CA ARG A 218 -18.75 1.04 11.82
C ARG A 218 -18.71 2.28 10.93
N ALA A 219 -17.68 3.13 11.09
CA ALA A 219 -17.52 4.33 10.26
C ALA A 219 -17.29 3.96 8.78
N ALA A 220 -16.42 2.98 8.51
CA ALA A 220 -16.16 2.49 7.15
C ALA A 220 -17.44 1.89 6.50
N SER A 221 -18.19 1.07 7.25
CA SER A 221 -19.45 0.48 6.76
C SER A 221 -20.51 1.52 6.47
N SER A 222 -20.59 2.58 7.27
CA SER A 222 -21.50 3.71 7.02
C SER A 222 -21.13 4.52 5.78
N HIS A 223 -19.83 4.56 5.44
CA HIS A 223 -19.32 5.30 4.29
C HIS A 223 -19.38 4.49 2.99
N THR A 224 -19.17 3.19 3.05
CA THR A 224 -19.03 2.34 1.83
C THR A 224 -20.23 1.42 1.60
N GLY A 225 -21.15 1.35 2.55
CA GLY A 225 -22.30 0.40 2.51
C GLY A 225 -21.90 -1.08 2.63
N ALA A 226 -20.60 -1.39 2.72
CA ALA A 226 -20.10 -2.76 2.79
C ALA A 226 -19.77 -3.17 4.22
N MET A 227 -19.98 -4.45 4.56
CA MET A 227 -19.51 -5.03 5.84
C MET A 227 -17.99 -5.05 5.87
N ALA A 228 -17.40 -4.45 6.92
CA ALA A 228 -15.95 -4.45 7.07
C ALA A 228 -15.43 -5.86 7.38
N SER A 229 -14.34 -6.25 6.71
CA SER A 229 -13.63 -7.50 6.99
C SER A 229 -13.05 -7.50 8.41
N SER A 230 -12.97 -8.67 9.03
CA SER A 230 -12.28 -8.84 10.33
C SER A 230 -10.83 -8.35 10.25
N ASP A 231 -10.43 -7.45 11.14
CA ASP A 231 -9.07 -6.90 11.16
C ASP A 231 -8.01 -7.98 11.39
N LEU A 232 -8.33 -9.00 12.19
CA LEU A 232 -7.47 -10.16 12.42
C LEU A 232 -7.24 -10.97 11.13
N ALA A 233 -8.28 -11.14 10.31
CA ALA A 233 -8.17 -11.81 9.02
C ALA A 233 -7.31 -11.00 8.03
N VAL A 234 -7.47 -9.67 8.03
CA VAL A 234 -6.65 -8.77 7.20
C VAL A 234 -5.17 -8.82 7.63
N GLU A 235 -4.90 -8.81 8.94
CA GLU A 235 -3.53 -8.94 9.47
C GLU A 235 -2.89 -10.27 9.03
N ALA A 236 -3.64 -11.37 9.15
CA ALA A 236 -3.17 -12.70 8.72
C ALA A 236 -2.91 -12.75 7.21
N LEU A 237 -3.80 -12.16 6.40
CA LEU A 237 -3.67 -12.06 4.95
C LEU A 237 -2.42 -11.28 4.55
N PHE A 238 -2.23 -10.08 5.12
CA PHE A 238 -1.08 -9.22 4.81
C PHE A 238 0.23 -9.90 5.21
N ARG A 239 0.27 -10.48 6.41
CA ARG A 239 1.44 -11.21 6.88
C ARG A 239 1.77 -12.42 6.00
N LYS A 240 0.76 -13.17 5.55
CA LYS A 240 0.95 -14.33 4.66
C LYS A 240 1.41 -13.90 3.27
N ALA A 241 0.89 -12.79 2.77
CA ALA A 241 1.27 -12.23 1.47
C ALA A 241 2.65 -11.54 1.49
N GLY A 242 3.17 -11.16 2.67
CA GLY A 242 4.39 -10.37 2.82
C GLY A 242 4.17 -8.86 2.66
N ILE A 243 2.93 -8.38 2.78
CA ILE A 243 2.58 -6.96 2.72
C ILE A 243 2.95 -6.28 4.03
N VAL A 244 3.67 -5.18 3.96
CA VAL A 244 3.97 -4.34 5.13
C VAL A 244 2.73 -3.53 5.50
N ARG A 245 2.14 -3.83 6.66
CA ARG A 245 0.96 -3.14 7.14
C ARG A 245 1.31 -1.80 7.74
N CYS A 246 0.57 -0.75 7.36
CA CYS A 246 0.67 0.61 7.86
C CYS A 246 -0.68 1.08 8.42
N PHE A 247 -0.65 2.00 9.41
CA PHE A 247 -1.86 2.48 10.09
C PHE A 247 -2.13 3.97 9.87
N SER A 248 -1.21 4.67 9.19
CA SER A 248 -1.40 6.08 8.80
C SER A 248 -0.78 6.35 7.44
N ARG A 249 -1.24 7.43 6.79
CA ARG A 249 -0.66 7.90 5.52
C ARG A 249 0.82 8.26 5.67
N GLU A 250 1.16 8.87 6.79
CA GLU A 250 2.54 9.23 7.12
C GLU A 250 3.42 7.98 7.20
N GLU A 251 2.95 6.94 7.88
CA GLU A 251 3.66 5.68 7.98
C GLU A 251 3.79 4.98 6.62
N LEU A 252 2.71 4.95 5.80
CA LEU A 252 2.72 4.36 4.47
C LEU A 252 3.76 5.01 3.56
N THR A 253 3.79 6.35 3.53
CA THR A 253 4.73 7.09 2.68
C THR A 253 6.17 7.01 3.21
N THR A 254 6.37 6.94 4.53
CA THR A 254 7.70 6.74 5.13
C THR A 254 8.23 5.33 4.85
N VAL A 255 7.38 4.30 4.93
CA VAL A 255 7.73 2.92 4.51
C VAL A 255 8.07 2.88 3.02
N ALA A 256 7.33 3.59 2.17
CA ALA A 256 7.65 3.69 0.74
C ALA A 256 9.01 4.39 0.48
N CYS A 257 9.39 5.38 1.30
CA CYS A 257 10.73 5.97 1.27
C CYS A 257 11.82 4.95 1.63
N VAL A 258 11.59 4.10 2.66
CA VAL A 258 12.51 3.00 3.00
C VAL A 258 12.64 2.02 1.83
N PHE A 259 11.54 1.69 1.16
CA PHE A 259 11.55 0.82 -0.02
C PHE A 259 12.33 1.40 -1.21
N ASN A 260 12.39 2.71 -1.33
CA ASN A 260 13.08 3.42 -2.42
C ASN A 260 14.61 3.37 -2.28
N LEU A 261 15.11 3.06 -1.09
CA LEU A 261 16.54 2.97 -0.81
C LEU A 261 17.08 1.54 -1.02
N LYS A 262 18.40 1.41 -1.00
CA LYS A 262 19.08 0.11 -1.04
C LYS A 262 18.58 -0.79 0.10
N GLU A 263 18.57 -2.09 -0.12
CA GLU A 263 18.05 -3.06 0.85
C GLU A 263 18.94 -3.14 2.09
N ILE A 264 18.32 -3.19 3.27
CA ILE A 264 18.98 -3.39 4.55
C ILE A 264 19.30 -4.88 4.69
N LYS A 265 20.59 -5.23 4.79
CA LYS A 265 21.03 -6.63 4.85
C LYS A 265 21.16 -7.19 6.26
N GLY A 266 21.19 -6.33 7.29
CA GLY A 266 21.33 -6.71 8.68
C GLY A 266 20.70 -5.70 9.63
N ARG A 267 20.99 -5.80 10.93
CA ARG A 267 20.33 -5.00 11.98
C ARG A 267 21.17 -3.85 12.51
N ASN A 268 22.45 -3.75 12.14
CA ASN A 268 23.39 -2.83 12.75
C ASN A 268 23.42 -1.49 12.01
N PHE A 269 23.01 -0.45 12.68
CA PHE A 269 22.96 0.92 12.17
C PHE A 269 24.13 1.76 12.71
N ALA A 270 24.78 2.50 11.83
CA ALA A 270 25.57 3.66 12.23
C ALA A 270 24.70 4.92 12.10
N ILE A 271 24.86 5.84 13.02
CA ILE A 271 24.17 7.15 13.01
C ILE A 271 25.26 8.23 12.91
N VAL A 272 25.19 9.03 11.87
CA VAL A 272 26.04 10.21 11.68
C VAL A 272 25.19 11.45 11.86
N THR A 273 25.59 12.36 12.74
CA THR A 273 24.80 13.55 13.06
C THR A 273 25.69 14.76 13.33
N HIS A 274 25.12 15.95 13.20
CA HIS A 274 25.67 17.20 13.73
C HIS A 274 24.90 17.71 14.97
N ALA A 275 23.92 16.92 15.45
CA ALA A 275 23.02 17.29 16.56
C ALA A 275 22.70 16.05 17.40
N GLY A 276 23.21 16.01 18.64
CA GLY A 276 23.14 14.85 19.52
C GLY A 276 21.71 14.44 19.93
N GLY A 277 20.80 15.41 20.19
CA GLY A 277 19.44 15.10 20.64
C GLY A 277 18.65 14.19 19.71
N PRO A 278 18.48 14.52 18.43
CA PRO A 278 17.82 13.65 17.44
C PRO A 278 18.51 12.28 17.30
N ALA A 279 19.83 12.21 17.41
CA ALA A 279 20.55 10.94 17.34
C ALA A 279 20.21 10.00 18.51
N VAL A 280 20.03 10.55 19.72
CA VAL A 280 19.55 9.76 20.87
C VAL A 280 18.15 9.21 20.63
N MET A 281 17.23 10.06 20.14
CA MET A 281 15.86 9.63 19.82
C MET A 281 15.84 8.55 18.73
N LEU A 282 16.66 8.68 17.69
CA LEU A 282 16.82 7.65 16.66
C LEU A 282 17.35 6.34 17.24
N THR A 283 18.38 6.40 18.07
CA THR A 283 18.99 5.23 18.72
C THR A 283 17.96 4.47 19.55
N ASP A 284 17.18 5.17 20.38
CA ASP A 284 16.11 4.58 21.18
C ASP A 284 15.03 3.92 20.32
N ALA A 285 14.61 4.60 19.26
CA ALA A 285 13.57 4.10 18.38
C ALA A 285 14.02 2.89 17.56
N LEU A 286 15.24 2.90 17.04
CA LEU A 286 15.85 1.75 16.34
C LEU A 286 15.96 0.55 17.28
N SER A 287 16.45 0.75 18.51
CA SER A 287 16.58 -0.33 19.51
C SER A 287 15.24 -0.94 19.88
N LYS A 288 14.19 -0.12 20.10
CA LYS A 288 12.82 -0.58 20.33
C LYS A 288 12.26 -1.36 19.15
N GLY A 289 12.66 -1.00 17.93
CA GLY A 289 12.29 -1.69 16.68
C GLY A 289 13.07 -2.98 16.42
N GLY A 290 14.01 -3.37 17.30
CA GLY A 290 14.85 -4.57 17.16
C GLY A 290 16.05 -4.39 16.25
N MET A 291 16.42 -3.14 15.93
CA MET A 291 17.69 -2.81 15.29
C MET A 291 18.75 -2.56 16.37
N HIS A 292 20.02 -2.60 15.99
CA HIS A 292 21.15 -2.37 16.88
C HIS A 292 21.93 -1.13 16.45
N VAL A 293 22.44 -0.41 17.42
CA VAL A 293 23.37 0.70 17.23
C VAL A 293 24.67 0.33 18.01
N PRO A 294 25.55 -0.49 17.38
CA PRO A 294 26.73 -1.01 18.07
C PRO A 294 27.70 0.11 18.38
N GLU A 295 28.42 0.00 19.50
CA GLU A 295 29.52 0.90 19.86
C GLU A 295 30.68 0.71 18.87
N LEU A 296 31.18 1.81 18.32
CA LEU A 296 32.31 1.84 17.39
C LEU A 296 33.58 2.27 18.14
N SER A 297 34.60 1.46 18.03
CA SER A 297 35.85 1.66 18.74
C SER A 297 37.04 1.13 17.94
N GLY A 298 38.25 1.22 18.51
CA GLY A 298 39.44 0.74 17.88
C GLY A 298 40.24 1.82 17.13
N GLU A 299 41.27 1.39 16.42
CA GLU A 299 42.25 2.28 15.76
C GLU A 299 41.59 3.15 14.67
N ALA A 300 40.71 2.57 13.88
CA ALA A 300 39.98 3.30 12.81
C ALA A 300 39.10 4.41 13.39
N ALA A 301 38.37 4.15 14.49
CA ALA A 301 37.54 5.15 15.16
C ALA A 301 38.43 6.26 15.78
N GLN A 302 39.58 5.90 16.35
CA GLN A 302 40.51 6.88 16.89
C GLN A 302 41.08 7.77 15.78
N LYS A 303 41.44 7.20 14.63
CA LYS A 303 41.89 7.96 13.45
C LYS A 303 40.79 8.93 12.95
N LEU A 304 39.56 8.49 12.85
CA LEU A 304 38.44 9.38 12.50
C LEU A 304 38.33 10.53 13.51
N LYS A 305 38.44 10.25 14.80
CA LYS A 305 38.38 11.27 15.86
C LYS A 305 39.44 12.34 15.72
N GLU A 306 40.65 11.99 15.29
CA GLU A 306 41.76 12.93 15.05
C GLU A 306 41.54 13.82 13.82
N GLU A 307 40.69 13.36 12.88
CA GLU A 307 40.33 14.08 11.66
C GLU A 307 39.11 15.00 11.83
N LEU A 308 38.35 14.87 12.93
CA LEU A 308 37.20 15.68 13.27
C LEU A 308 37.57 16.83 14.22
N TYR A 309 36.65 17.77 14.43
CA TYR A 309 36.89 18.83 15.42
C TYR A 309 36.99 18.29 16.85
N PRO A 310 37.82 18.92 17.70
CA PRO A 310 37.87 18.58 19.13
C PRO A 310 36.48 18.65 19.76
N GLY A 311 36.08 17.60 20.46
CA GLY A 311 34.77 17.44 21.06
C GLY A 311 33.81 16.57 20.26
N ALA A 312 34.12 16.21 19.01
CA ALA A 312 33.38 15.25 18.25
C ALA A 312 33.39 13.86 18.92
N SER A 313 32.31 13.10 18.73
CA SER A 313 32.15 11.72 19.20
C SER A 313 32.17 10.74 18.02
N VAL A 314 32.84 9.60 18.18
CA VAL A 314 32.93 8.56 17.13
C VAL A 314 32.42 7.20 17.59
N GLY A 315 31.82 7.13 18.79
CA GLY A 315 31.37 5.86 19.40
C GLY A 315 30.05 5.28 18.87
N ASN A 316 29.39 5.93 17.94
CA ASN A 316 28.03 5.65 17.46
C ASN A 316 26.96 5.93 18.53
N PRO A 317 26.19 7.03 18.36
CA PRO A 317 26.22 7.96 17.22
C PRO A 317 27.53 8.69 17.03
N ILE A 318 27.92 8.89 15.75
CA ILE A 318 29.06 9.75 15.38
C ILE A 318 28.54 11.18 15.31
N ASP A 319 28.93 12.01 16.29
CA ASP A 319 28.52 13.41 16.35
C ASP A 319 29.68 14.30 15.86
N ILE A 320 29.52 14.86 14.66
CA ILE A 320 30.51 15.77 14.04
C ILE A 320 30.35 17.21 14.50
N LEU A 321 29.48 17.48 15.46
CA LEU A 321 29.12 18.79 16.01
C LEU A 321 28.43 19.72 15.01
N ALA A 322 27.72 20.75 15.49
CA ALA A 322 27.06 21.76 14.69
C ALA A 322 27.98 22.57 13.77
N THR A 323 29.29 22.57 14.10
CA THR A 323 30.36 23.20 13.31
C THR A 323 31.01 22.25 12.31
N GLY A 324 30.53 20.99 12.25
CA GLY A 324 31.04 19.99 11.31
C GLY A 324 30.89 20.45 9.85
N THR A 325 31.94 20.20 9.07
CA THR A 325 32.00 20.59 7.66
C THR A 325 31.51 19.46 6.76
N PRO A 326 31.21 19.73 5.47
CA PRO A 326 30.90 18.67 4.49
C PRO A 326 32.00 17.58 4.44
N GLU A 327 33.28 17.94 4.58
CA GLU A 327 34.39 16.98 4.59
C GLU A 327 34.36 16.08 5.84
N HIS A 328 33.95 16.61 6.99
CA HIS A 328 33.73 15.79 8.20
C HIS A 328 32.60 14.81 8.03
N LEU A 329 31.49 15.25 7.39
CA LEU A 329 30.36 14.40 7.06
C LEU A 329 30.82 13.26 6.12
N GLU A 330 31.56 13.57 5.08
CA GLU A 330 32.11 12.58 4.15
C GLU A 330 32.95 11.53 4.86
N LYS A 331 33.92 11.95 5.66
CA LYS A 331 34.81 11.06 6.43
C LYS A 331 34.02 10.14 7.37
N ALA A 332 33.01 10.67 8.04
CA ALA A 332 32.15 9.88 8.93
C ALA A 332 31.36 8.82 8.17
N ILE A 333 30.80 9.17 7.00
CA ILE A 333 30.07 8.21 6.15
C ILE A 333 31.07 7.15 5.61
N ASP A 334 32.23 7.52 5.13
CA ASP A 334 33.25 6.60 4.63
C ASP A 334 33.74 5.63 5.70
N PHE A 335 33.91 6.10 6.92
CA PHE A 335 34.21 5.25 8.06
C PHE A 335 33.12 4.21 8.30
N CYS A 336 31.82 4.62 8.29
CA CYS A 336 30.68 3.70 8.44
C CYS A 336 30.61 2.70 7.29
N GLU A 337 30.81 3.14 6.05
CA GLU A 337 30.84 2.27 4.87
C GLU A 337 31.94 1.18 4.99
N ASN A 338 33.11 1.56 5.46
CA ASN A 338 34.22 0.64 5.60
C ASN A 338 34.23 -0.19 6.89
N THR A 339 33.25 0.01 7.78
CA THR A 339 33.12 -0.76 9.03
C THR A 339 32.27 -2.01 8.79
N PRO A 340 32.84 -3.23 8.82
CA PRO A 340 32.15 -4.46 8.42
C PRO A 340 30.90 -4.79 9.26
N GLU A 341 30.89 -4.38 10.53
CA GLU A 341 29.80 -4.64 11.46
C GLU A 341 28.56 -3.80 11.19
N ILE A 342 28.64 -2.76 10.35
CA ILE A 342 27.54 -1.86 10.03
C ILE A 342 26.83 -2.33 8.77
N ASP A 343 25.51 -2.40 8.82
CA ASP A 343 24.63 -2.82 7.71
C ASP A 343 23.94 -1.64 7.04
N ALA A 344 23.76 -0.52 7.75
CA ALA A 344 23.03 0.66 7.28
C ALA A 344 23.51 1.93 7.98
N ILE A 345 23.36 3.07 7.32
CA ILE A 345 23.83 4.37 7.82
C ILE A 345 22.63 5.33 7.85
N ALA A 346 22.32 5.93 9.00
CA ALA A 346 21.39 7.04 9.10
C ALA A 346 22.18 8.36 9.25
N VAL A 347 21.86 9.33 8.42
CA VAL A 347 22.52 10.66 8.44
C VAL A 347 21.49 11.70 8.85
N ILE A 348 21.65 12.27 10.04
CA ILE A 348 20.81 13.37 10.54
C ILE A 348 21.55 14.68 10.30
N PHE A 349 21.08 15.48 9.35
CA PHE A 349 21.73 16.73 8.99
C PHE A 349 20.71 17.85 8.71
N GLY A 350 20.49 18.71 9.68
CA GLY A 350 19.66 19.90 9.59
C GLY A 350 20.45 21.16 9.26
N SER A 351 19.80 22.30 9.31
CA SER A 351 20.45 23.61 9.18
C SER A 351 20.98 24.09 10.52
N PRO A 352 22.26 24.48 10.63
CA PRO A 352 22.77 25.17 11.83
C PRO A 352 22.26 26.63 11.93
N GLY A 353 21.42 27.10 10.99
CA GLY A 353 20.73 28.38 11.02
C GLY A 353 21.47 29.55 10.35
N LEU A 354 22.80 29.56 10.32
CA LEU A 354 23.59 30.67 9.79
C LEU A 354 24.26 30.40 8.45
N VAL A 355 24.34 29.13 8.05
CA VAL A 355 25.03 28.68 6.82
C VAL A 355 24.11 27.87 5.95
N LYS A 356 24.28 27.97 4.64
CA LYS A 356 23.63 27.11 3.68
C LYS A 356 24.20 25.70 3.74
N VAL A 357 23.37 24.71 3.48
CA VAL A 357 23.72 23.29 3.63
C VAL A 357 23.77 22.53 2.29
N TYR A 358 23.80 23.26 1.15
CA TYR A 358 23.90 22.64 -0.17
C TYR A 358 25.10 21.72 -0.32
N ASP A 359 26.29 22.16 0.16
CA ASP A 359 27.54 21.40 0.03
C ASP A 359 27.48 20.08 0.83
N ALA A 360 26.85 20.11 2.03
CA ALA A 360 26.65 18.90 2.82
C ALA A 360 25.64 17.93 2.13
N TYR A 361 24.60 18.48 1.51
CA TYR A 361 23.63 17.68 0.77
C TYR A 361 24.19 17.15 -0.56
N ASP A 362 25.17 17.82 -1.16
CA ASP A 362 25.92 17.31 -2.31
C ASP A 362 26.84 16.15 -1.91
N VAL A 363 27.49 16.22 -0.75
CA VAL A 363 28.24 15.09 -0.18
C VAL A 363 27.29 13.92 0.06
N LEU A 364 26.16 14.16 0.71
CA LEU A 364 25.16 13.11 0.99
C LEU A 364 24.65 12.47 -0.30
N HIS A 365 24.29 13.25 -1.32
CA HIS A 365 23.91 12.75 -2.64
C HIS A 365 24.99 11.82 -3.21
N ARG A 366 26.22 12.29 -3.30
CA ARG A 366 27.33 11.50 -3.85
C ARG A 366 27.56 10.21 -3.07
N LYS A 367 27.52 10.26 -1.74
CA LYS A 367 27.71 9.06 -0.91
C LYS A 367 26.55 8.07 -1.02
N MET A 368 25.32 8.52 -1.21
CA MET A 368 24.17 7.62 -1.49
C MET A 368 24.34 6.88 -2.81
N GLU A 369 25.01 7.47 -3.80
CA GLU A 369 25.31 6.80 -5.07
C GLU A 369 26.49 5.80 -4.92
N GLU A 370 27.58 6.22 -4.27
CA GLU A 370 28.85 5.50 -4.17
C GLU A 370 28.78 4.32 -3.18
N CYS A 371 28.26 4.54 -1.96
CA CYS A 371 28.25 3.53 -0.90
C CYS A 371 27.42 2.30 -1.25
N SER A 372 27.89 1.15 -0.84
CA SER A 372 27.16 -0.13 -1.01
C SER A 372 26.05 -0.29 0.03
N LYS A 373 26.22 0.28 1.21
CA LYS A 373 25.26 0.27 2.31
C LYS A 373 24.14 1.29 2.05
N PRO A 374 22.88 1.01 2.47
CA PRO A 374 21.83 1.99 2.42
C PRO A 374 22.13 3.17 3.35
N ILE A 375 21.95 4.40 2.83
CA ILE A 375 22.02 5.63 3.59
C ILE A 375 20.63 6.22 3.71
N PHE A 376 20.19 6.51 4.92
CA PHE A 376 18.89 7.08 5.26
C PHE A 376 19.04 8.56 5.60
N PRO A 377 18.69 9.49 4.68
CA PRO A 377 18.82 10.92 4.92
C PRO A 377 17.70 11.43 5.83
N VAL A 378 18.03 11.89 7.02
CA VAL A 378 17.11 12.57 7.94
C VAL A 378 17.42 14.06 7.90
N LEU A 379 16.61 14.81 7.15
CA LEU A 379 16.80 16.25 6.93
C LEU A 379 15.61 17.02 7.55
N PRO A 380 15.65 17.30 8.87
CA PRO A 380 14.48 17.81 9.61
C PRO A 380 14.20 19.29 9.36
N SER A 381 15.15 20.04 8.82
CA SER A 381 15.06 21.51 8.66
C SER A 381 14.22 21.94 7.45
N VAL A 382 13.02 21.36 7.28
CA VAL A 382 12.13 21.62 6.12
C VAL A 382 11.62 23.05 6.02
N VAL A 383 11.69 23.85 7.10
CA VAL A 383 11.30 25.27 7.10
C VAL A 383 12.50 26.16 6.82
N THR A 384 13.57 26.01 7.61
CA THR A 384 14.76 26.90 7.55
C THR A 384 15.67 26.58 6.38
N ALA A 385 15.73 25.33 5.93
CA ALA A 385 16.48 24.86 4.77
C ALA A 385 15.59 24.20 3.70
N GLY A 386 14.34 24.69 3.57
CA GLY A 386 13.35 24.07 2.64
C GLY A 386 13.84 24.04 1.19
N LYS A 387 14.55 25.07 0.72
CA LYS A 387 15.11 25.10 -0.65
C LYS A 387 16.25 24.11 -0.83
N GLU A 388 17.07 23.92 0.17
CA GLU A 388 18.16 22.96 0.19
C GLU A 388 17.61 21.53 0.22
N VAL A 389 16.55 21.27 1.00
CA VAL A 389 15.85 19.98 1.00
C VAL A 389 15.21 19.73 -0.38
N GLU A 390 14.50 20.70 -0.95
CA GLU A 390 13.94 20.60 -2.28
C GLU A 390 15.00 20.31 -3.35
N TYR A 391 16.14 21.00 -3.28
CA TYR A 391 17.30 20.74 -4.13
C TYR A 391 17.77 19.28 -4.04
N PHE A 392 17.85 18.74 -2.83
CA PHE A 392 18.24 17.34 -2.59
C PHE A 392 17.19 16.36 -3.16
N LEU A 393 15.89 16.61 -2.93
CA LEU A 393 14.81 15.79 -3.47
C LEU A 393 14.78 15.80 -5.01
N ASN A 394 15.08 16.94 -5.63
CA ASN A 394 15.14 17.07 -7.08
C ASN A 394 16.27 16.27 -7.73
N LYS A 395 17.28 15.84 -6.95
CA LYS A 395 18.30 14.87 -7.39
C LYS A 395 17.79 13.43 -7.41
N GLY A 396 16.54 13.19 -7.06
CA GLY A 396 15.89 11.87 -7.08
C GLY A 396 15.97 11.10 -5.76
N HIS A 397 16.30 11.80 -4.67
CA HIS A 397 16.35 11.21 -3.33
C HIS A 397 15.04 11.38 -2.57
N VAL A 398 14.89 10.60 -1.50
CA VAL A 398 13.83 10.75 -0.50
C VAL A 398 14.41 11.40 0.77
N ASN A 399 13.52 12.01 1.56
CA ASN A 399 13.86 12.59 2.86
C ASN A 399 12.96 12.04 3.96
N PHE A 400 13.57 11.78 5.11
CA PHE A 400 12.90 11.53 6.38
C PHE A 400 12.97 12.80 7.23
N SER A 401 11.83 13.45 7.46
CA SER A 401 11.78 14.68 8.26
C SER A 401 11.78 14.44 9.78
N ASP A 402 11.62 13.16 10.18
CA ASP A 402 11.55 12.72 11.57
C ASP A 402 12.29 11.39 11.73
N GLU A 403 13.20 11.34 12.66
CA GLU A 403 14.07 10.20 12.93
C GLU A 403 13.34 9.02 13.57
N VAL A 404 12.32 9.29 14.39
CA VAL A 404 11.52 8.25 15.04
C VAL A 404 10.59 7.57 14.01
N ALA A 405 10.03 8.37 13.10
CA ALA A 405 9.24 7.86 11.99
C ALA A 405 10.09 6.97 11.07
N LEU A 406 11.34 7.37 10.77
CA LEU A 406 12.30 6.53 10.04
C LEU A 406 12.51 5.19 10.76
N ALA A 407 12.86 5.21 12.04
CA ALA A 407 13.13 3.98 12.81
C ALA A 407 11.92 3.04 12.83
N THR A 408 10.72 3.60 12.99
CA THR A 408 9.46 2.83 12.95
C THR A 408 9.25 2.17 11.59
N ALA A 409 9.46 2.90 10.51
CA ALA A 409 9.31 2.37 9.15
C ALA A 409 10.36 1.29 8.84
N VAL A 410 11.63 1.51 9.24
CA VAL A 410 12.71 0.51 9.11
C VAL A 410 12.35 -0.77 9.85
N ALA A 411 11.88 -0.67 11.10
CA ALA A 411 11.49 -1.82 11.89
C ALA A 411 10.34 -2.62 11.25
N ARG A 412 9.33 -1.93 10.69
CA ARG A 412 8.24 -2.59 9.97
C ARG A 412 8.73 -3.33 8.73
N VAL A 413 9.56 -2.68 7.93
CA VAL A 413 10.10 -3.27 6.71
C VAL A 413 10.97 -4.48 7.02
N PHE A 414 11.87 -4.35 7.98
CA PHE A 414 12.80 -5.42 8.34
C PHE A 414 12.13 -6.63 8.97
N ASN A 415 11.10 -6.40 9.79
CA ASN A 415 10.35 -7.46 10.48
C ASN A 415 9.15 -7.99 9.66
N ALA A 416 8.96 -7.49 8.42
CA ALA A 416 7.90 -8.00 7.55
C ALA A 416 8.11 -9.49 7.22
N SER A 417 7.04 -10.25 7.23
CA SER A 417 7.07 -11.66 6.85
C SER A 417 7.39 -11.80 5.37
N LYS A 418 8.13 -12.84 5.00
CA LYS A 418 8.28 -13.21 3.59
C LYS A 418 7.13 -14.14 3.20
N PRO A 419 6.57 -14.01 1.97
CA PRO A 419 5.53 -14.91 1.51
C PRO A 419 6.04 -16.36 1.55
N THR A 420 5.21 -17.25 2.07
CA THR A 420 5.54 -18.68 2.09
C THR A 420 5.04 -19.36 0.83
N ASN A 421 5.90 -20.09 0.12
CA ASN A 421 5.59 -20.87 -1.08
C ASN A 421 4.87 -22.20 -0.73
N GLY A 422 3.89 -22.18 0.11
CA GLY A 422 3.11 -23.36 0.46
C GLY A 422 1.63 -23.05 0.34
N GLY A 423 0.92 -23.75 -0.53
CA GLY A 423 -0.52 -23.89 -0.36
C GLY A 423 -0.78 -24.35 1.09
N ILE A 424 -1.89 -23.95 1.69
CA ILE A 424 -2.29 -24.52 2.96
C ILE A 424 -2.58 -25.99 2.67
N GLU A 425 -1.65 -26.87 3.01
CA GLU A 425 -2.00 -28.28 3.14
C GLU A 425 -2.89 -28.42 4.36
N LEU A 426 -4.18 -28.49 4.09
CA LEU A 426 -5.18 -28.76 5.11
C LEU A 426 -5.17 -30.27 5.40
N TYR A 427 -4.19 -30.72 6.17
CA TYR A 427 -4.12 -32.12 6.58
C TYR A 427 -5.39 -32.52 7.33
N GLY A 428 -6.06 -33.57 6.86
CA GLY A 428 -7.28 -34.09 7.48
C GLY A 428 -8.55 -33.30 7.22
N VAL A 429 -8.50 -32.28 6.35
CA VAL A 429 -9.67 -31.48 5.99
C VAL A 429 -10.23 -31.93 4.64
N ASN A 430 -11.51 -32.34 4.64
CA ASN A 430 -12.25 -32.71 3.42
C ASN A 430 -13.01 -31.50 2.87
N VAL A 431 -12.29 -30.63 2.12
CA VAL A 431 -12.86 -29.41 1.56
C VAL A 431 -14.07 -29.67 0.64
N PRO A 432 -14.09 -30.68 -0.25
CA PRO A 432 -15.26 -31.02 -1.04
C PRO A 432 -16.51 -31.32 -0.21
N GLU A 433 -16.35 -32.08 0.87
CA GLU A 433 -17.45 -32.42 1.78
C GLU A 433 -17.97 -31.21 2.55
N ILE A 434 -17.05 -30.34 3.01
CA ILE A 434 -17.41 -29.07 3.65
C ILE A 434 -18.28 -28.22 2.70
N ARG A 435 -17.86 -28.09 1.45
CA ARG A 435 -18.63 -27.34 0.42
C ARG A 435 -19.98 -27.95 0.22
N ARG A 436 -20.05 -29.27 0.03
CA ARG A 436 -21.33 -29.99 -0.13
C ARG A 436 -22.29 -29.72 1.04
N ILE A 437 -21.79 -29.79 2.28
CA ILE A 437 -22.62 -29.52 3.46
C ILE A 437 -23.13 -28.08 3.49
N ILE A 438 -22.30 -27.11 3.11
CA ILE A 438 -22.68 -25.68 3.05
C ILE A 438 -23.71 -25.45 1.94
N ASP A 439 -23.51 -26.02 0.76
CA ASP A 439 -24.38 -25.83 -0.40
C ASP A 439 -25.75 -26.50 -0.21
N ASP A 440 -25.79 -27.66 0.48
CA ASP A 440 -27.02 -28.39 0.78
C ASP A 440 -27.96 -27.63 1.77
N ILE A 441 -27.45 -26.66 2.52
CA ILE A 441 -28.20 -25.91 3.53
C ILE A 441 -28.99 -24.73 2.92
N GLY A 442 -28.44 -24.09 1.88
CA GLY A 442 -29.13 -23.13 1.00
C GLY A 442 -29.70 -21.85 1.62
N GLU A 443 -29.74 -21.69 2.94
CA GLU A 443 -30.33 -20.57 3.66
C GLU A 443 -29.40 -19.98 4.73
N ASN A 444 -29.49 -18.66 4.92
CA ASN A 444 -28.81 -17.97 6.02
C ASN A 444 -29.49 -18.31 7.36
N GLY A 445 -28.74 -18.84 8.30
CA GLY A 445 -29.27 -19.16 9.63
C GLY A 445 -28.38 -20.09 10.45
N TYR A 446 -28.93 -20.65 11.51
CA TYR A 446 -28.26 -21.64 12.34
C TYR A 446 -28.24 -23.01 11.66
N LEU A 447 -27.07 -23.66 11.64
CA LEU A 447 -26.94 -25.01 11.13
C LEU A 447 -27.66 -26.03 12.02
N PRO A 448 -28.40 -26.98 11.44
CA PRO A 448 -28.88 -28.12 12.20
C PRO A 448 -27.74 -28.91 12.85
N HIS A 449 -27.97 -29.45 14.04
CA HIS A 449 -26.94 -30.10 14.86
C HIS A 449 -26.15 -31.20 14.12
N ASN A 450 -26.82 -32.03 13.33
CA ASN A 450 -26.18 -33.08 12.54
C ASN A 450 -25.23 -32.51 11.45
N HIS A 451 -25.58 -31.37 10.85
CA HIS A 451 -24.73 -30.70 9.88
C HIS A 451 -23.50 -30.07 10.53
N VAL A 452 -23.66 -29.53 11.76
CA VAL A 452 -22.50 -29.02 12.55
C VAL A 452 -21.50 -30.11 12.84
N GLN A 453 -21.96 -31.30 13.27
CA GLN A 453 -21.10 -32.45 13.54
C GLN A 453 -20.38 -32.93 12.26
N SER A 454 -21.11 -33.04 11.15
CA SER A 454 -20.54 -33.43 9.86
C SER A 454 -19.53 -32.42 9.37
N LEU A 455 -19.80 -31.12 9.54
CA LEU A 455 -18.88 -30.04 9.17
C LEU A 455 -17.58 -30.09 9.97
N PHE A 456 -17.66 -30.26 11.30
CA PHE A 456 -16.48 -30.38 12.15
C PHE A 456 -15.67 -31.65 11.83
N SER A 457 -16.35 -32.77 11.61
CA SER A 457 -15.71 -34.00 11.17
C SER A 457 -14.98 -33.82 9.82
N ALA A 458 -15.63 -33.20 8.84
CA ALA A 458 -15.03 -32.91 7.54
C ALA A 458 -13.86 -31.89 7.65
N ALA A 459 -13.92 -30.99 8.62
CA ALA A 459 -12.85 -30.03 8.91
C ALA A 459 -11.69 -30.63 9.74
N GLY A 460 -11.77 -31.90 10.14
CA GLY A 460 -10.76 -32.53 10.99
C GLY A 460 -10.73 -31.97 12.43
N ILE A 461 -11.80 -31.30 12.85
CA ILE A 461 -11.92 -30.75 14.21
C ILE A 461 -12.45 -31.86 15.15
N PRO A 462 -11.68 -32.26 16.19
CA PRO A 462 -12.16 -33.25 17.11
C PRO A 462 -13.33 -32.71 17.92
N ILE A 463 -14.42 -33.47 17.96
CA ILE A 463 -15.62 -33.15 18.73
C ILE A 463 -15.87 -34.27 19.77
N VAL A 464 -16.46 -33.86 20.87
CA VAL A 464 -16.93 -34.83 21.86
C VAL A 464 -18.10 -35.61 21.24
N PRO A 465 -18.10 -36.95 21.32
CA PRO A 465 -19.24 -37.73 20.87
C PRO A 465 -20.52 -37.31 21.60
N GLU A 466 -21.54 -36.99 20.86
CA GLU A 466 -22.83 -36.57 21.37
C GLU A 466 -23.93 -37.53 20.91
N ILE A 467 -24.85 -37.86 21.78
CA ILE A 467 -26.02 -38.65 21.47
C ILE A 467 -27.25 -37.78 21.67
N VAL A 468 -27.97 -37.53 20.59
CA VAL A 468 -29.24 -36.78 20.61
C VAL A 468 -30.38 -37.73 20.35
N SER A 469 -31.42 -37.71 21.21
CA SER A 469 -32.65 -38.47 21.02
C SER A 469 -33.82 -37.69 21.57
N SER A 470 -34.97 -37.86 20.96
CA SER A 470 -36.26 -37.35 21.44
C SER A 470 -36.88 -38.18 22.57
N SER A 471 -36.31 -39.39 22.85
CA SER A 471 -36.77 -40.32 23.87
C SER A 471 -35.70 -40.58 24.89
N LYS A 472 -36.06 -40.49 26.20
CA LYS A 472 -35.17 -40.78 27.30
C LYS A 472 -34.73 -42.25 27.29
N GLU A 473 -35.59 -43.17 26.92
CA GLU A 473 -35.27 -44.61 26.89
C GLU A 473 -34.32 -44.95 25.78
N GLU A 474 -34.46 -44.33 24.60
CA GLU A 474 -33.57 -44.48 23.46
C GLU A 474 -32.20 -43.85 23.75
N LEU A 475 -32.18 -42.67 24.41
CA LEU A 475 -30.93 -42.01 24.84
C LEU A 475 -30.11 -42.89 25.75
N LEU A 476 -30.76 -43.49 26.80
CA LEU A 476 -30.09 -44.39 27.73
C LEU A 476 -29.55 -45.65 27.04
N LYS A 477 -30.29 -46.22 26.11
CA LYS A 477 -29.85 -47.40 25.34
C LYS A 477 -28.61 -47.09 24.51
N LYS A 478 -28.64 -46.02 23.75
CA LYS A 478 -27.49 -45.55 22.91
C LYS A 478 -26.28 -45.20 23.77
N ALA A 479 -26.45 -44.51 24.90
CA ALA A 479 -25.35 -44.18 25.81
C ALA A 479 -24.68 -45.42 26.41
N ILE A 480 -25.46 -46.48 26.74
CA ILE A 480 -24.94 -47.76 27.25
C ILE A 480 -24.16 -48.50 26.15
N GLU A 481 -24.64 -48.46 24.91
CA GLU A 481 -23.98 -49.10 23.77
C GLU A 481 -22.63 -48.43 23.47
N GLU A 482 -22.58 -47.09 23.43
CA GLU A 482 -21.35 -46.31 23.25
C GLU A 482 -20.34 -46.51 24.37
N CYS A 483 -20.78 -46.51 25.63
CA CYS A 483 -19.91 -46.81 26.77
C CYS A 483 -19.33 -48.25 26.75
N LYS A 484 -20.01 -49.20 26.11
CA LYS A 484 -19.50 -50.57 25.91
C LYS A 484 -18.50 -50.64 24.75
N ALA A 485 -18.67 -49.83 23.70
CA ALA A 485 -17.78 -49.79 22.56
C ALA A 485 -16.47 -49.01 22.84
N ALA A 486 -16.47 -48.13 23.83
CA ALA A 486 -15.31 -47.36 24.26
C ALA A 486 -14.41 -48.10 25.30
N ARG A 487 -14.77 -49.30 25.72
CA ARG A 487 -13.96 -50.21 26.53
C ARG A 487 -13.33 -51.30 25.66
#